data_02c102b3e3ce299949e4ad926b282157
#
_entry.id   02c102b3e3ce299949e4ad926b282157
#
_cell.length_a   1.000
_cell.length_b   1.000
_cell.length_c   1.000
_cell.angle_alpha   90.00
_cell.angle_beta   90.00
_cell.angle_gamma   90.00
#
_symmetry.space_group_name_H-M   'P 1'
#
loop_
_entity.id
_entity.type
_entity.pdbx_description
1 polymer ?
#
loop_
_entity_poly.entity_id
_entity_poly.type
_entity_poly.pdbx_seq_one_letter_code
_entity_poly.pdbx_strand_id
1 'polypeptide(L)'
;MDLSAFNLQGKVALITGGAHGIGFSIAEGMAKCGAAICFNCSSEASLEKGLAAYKAAGIDAHGYVADVSDEDAVNTMVAKIKAEVGPVDILVNNAGLMKRVPMIEMSHADFMRVIDVHVGGAFNCSKAVLPDMIAKREGKIINICSMMSELGRETVSAYAAAKGALKMLTKNIASEYGEYNIQCNGMGPGYIATAQTAPLREIQPDGSRHPFDQFITAKTPAGRWGEPDDMVGPCVFLASHASDFVNGQILYADGGILAYIGRQPK
;
A
#
# COMPACT_ATOMS: atom_id res chain seq x y z
N MET A 1 27.44 -5.88 12.29
CA MET A 1 26.32 -4.95 12.04
C MET A 1 25.11 -5.56 12.74
N ASP A 2 24.48 -4.83 13.63
CA ASP A 2 23.25 -5.27 14.30
C ASP A 2 22.05 -4.87 13.42
N LEU A 3 21.21 -5.84 13.06
CA LEU A 3 19.99 -5.63 12.29
C LEU A 3 18.73 -5.50 13.17
N SER A 4 18.92 -5.35 14.51
CA SER A 4 17.81 -5.19 15.46
C SER A 4 16.91 -3.99 15.13
N ALA A 5 17.44 -2.98 14.44
CA ALA A 5 16.68 -1.83 13.97
C ALA A 5 15.52 -2.20 13.01
N PHE A 6 15.54 -3.39 12.38
CA PHE A 6 14.46 -3.90 11.53
C PHE A 6 13.44 -4.75 12.28
N ASN A 7 13.63 -4.98 13.58
CA ASN A 7 12.73 -5.77 14.41
C ASN A 7 11.42 -5.00 14.66
N LEU A 8 10.28 -5.68 14.49
CA LEU A 8 8.94 -5.14 14.72
C LEU A 8 8.26 -5.82 15.93
N GLN A 9 9.03 -6.52 16.77
CA GLN A 9 8.49 -7.21 17.94
C GLN A 9 7.73 -6.25 18.86
N GLY A 10 6.50 -6.64 19.22
CA GLY A 10 5.63 -5.85 20.09
C GLY A 10 4.94 -4.65 19.41
N LYS A 11 5.09 -4.48 18.10
CA LYS A 11 4.37 -3.48 17.32
C LYS A 11 3.05 -4.03 16.79
N VAL A 12 2.01 -3.22 16.77
CA VAL A 12 0.73 -3.51 16.14
C VAL A 12 0.70 -2.84 14.77
N ALA A 13 0.59 -3.64 13.71
CA ALA A 13 0.53 -3.16 12.33
C ALA A 13 -0.87 -3.33 11.74
N LEU A 14 -1.48 -2.24 11.31
CA LEU A 14 -2.74 -2.23 10.57
C LEU A 14 -2.46 -2.05 9.08
N ILE A 15 -2.88 -3.03 8.26
CA ILE A 15 -2.76 -2.98 6.81
C ILE A 15 -4.15 -2.89 6.18
N THR A 16 -4.49 -1.74 5.57
CA THR A 16 -5.77 -1.61 4.88
C THR A 16 -5.74 -2.34 3.54
N GLY A 17 -6.83 -3.01 3.17
CA GLY A 17 -6.86 -3.87 1.99
C GLY A 17 -5.89 -5.04 2.08
N GLY A 18 -5.60 -5.54 3.29
CA GLY A 18 -4.59 -6.55 3.59
C GLY A 18 -5.01 -8.00 3.36
N ALA A 19 -6.23 -8.26 2.86
CA ALA A 19 -6.73 -9.62 2.68
C ALA A 19 -6.07 -10.41 1.53
N HIS A 20 -5.38 -9.74 0.61
CA HIS A 20 -4.72 -10.36 -0.56
C HIS A 20 -3.67 -9.44 -1.20
N GLY A 21 -2.93 -9.96 -2.17
CA GLY A 21 -2.01 -9.20 -3.04
C GLY A 21 -0.90 -8.50 -2.27
N ILE A 22 -0.58 -7.27 -2.65
CA ILE A 22 0.51 -6.48 -2.05
C ILE A 22 0.34 -6.32 -0.54
N GLY A 23 -0.88 -5.98 -0.10
CA GLY A 23 -1.18 -5.79 1.33
C GLY A 23 -0.95 -7.04 2.15
N PHE A 24 -1.33 -8.21 1.63
CA PHE A 24 -1.09 -9.50 2.28
C PHE A 24 0.40 -9.81 2.40
N SER A 25 1.18 -9.68 1.31
CA SER A 25 2.63 -9.95 1.36
C SER A 25 3.36 -9.00 2.31
N ILE A 26 3.00 -7.70 2.34
CA ILE A 26 3.56 -6.74 3.30
C ILE A 26 3.26 -7.18 4.74
N ALA A 27 2.01 -7.56 5.03
CA ALA A 27 1.60 -8.02 6.35
C ALA A 27 2.34 -9.30 6.77
N GLU A 28 2.47 -10.27 5.85
CA GLU A 28 3.24 -11.49 6.07
C GLU A 28 4.70 -11.18 6.42
N GLY A 29 5.32 -10.25 5.68
CA GLY A 29 6.69 -9.82 5.96
C GLY A 29 6.84 -9.13 7.31
N MET A 30 5.90 -8.26 7.69
CA MET A 30 5.88 -7.61 9.00
C MET A 30 5.66 -8.61 10.14
N ALA A 31 4.80 -9.62 9.94
CA ALA A 31 4.61 -10.72 10.91
C ALA A 31 5.91 -11.50 11.14
N LYS A 32 6.64 -11.83 10.07
CA LYS A 32 7.96 -12.48 10.16
C LYS A 32 9.01 -11.64 10.90
N CYS A 33 8.83 -10.32 10.93
CA CYS A 33 9.66 -9.41 11.73
C CYS A 33 9.11 -9.18 13.15
N GLY A 34 8.03 -9.86 13.56
CA GLY A 34 7.51 -9.87 14.93
C GLY A 34 6.32 -8.97 15.21
N ALA A 35 5.75 -8.28 14.21
CA ALA A 35 4.56 -7.46 14.39
C ALA A 35 3.29 -8.31 14.59
N ALA A 36 2.39 -7.86 15.47
CA ALA A 36 1.02 -8.31 15.51
C ALA A 36 0.24 -7.72 14.32
N ILE A 37 -0.42 -8.56 13.54
CA ILE A 37 -1.07 -8.15 12.30
C ILE A 37 -2.56 -7.93 12.49
N CYS A 38 -2.99 -6.70 12.17
CA CYS A 38 -4.37 -6.34 11.93
C CYS A 38 -4.53 -6.03 10.44
N PHE A 39 -5.57 -6.53 9.80
CA PHE A 39 -5.87 -6.18 8.42
C PHE A 39 -7.33 -5.80 8.24
N ASN A 40 -7.57 -4.95 7.27
CA ASN A 40 -8.92 -4.53 6.89
C ASN A 40 -9.24 -4.98 5.46
N CYS A 41 -10.53 -5.18 5.23
CA CYS A 41 -11.15 -5.36 3.92
C CYS A 41 -12.56 -4.77 3.91
N SER A 42 -13.18 -4.67 2.73
CA SER A 42 -14.49 -4.02 2.57
C SER A 42 -15.69 -4.97 2.59
N SER A 43 -15.48 -6.28 2.83
CA SER A 43 -16.58 -7.27 2.86
C SER A 43 -16.26 -8.49 3.69
N GLU A 44 -17.30 -9.14 4.24
CA GLU A 44 -17.16 -10.39 4.99
C GLU A 44 -16.53 -11.52 4.16
N ALA A 45 -16.92 -11.65 2.88
CA ALA A 45 -16.33 -12.65 2.00
C ALA A 45 -14.81 -12.46 1.79
N SER A 46 -14.33 -11.22 1.77
CA SER A 46 -12.90 -10.92 1.71
C SER A 46 -12.22 -11.16 3.06
N LEU A 47 -12.93 -10.91 4.16
CA LEU A 47 -12.45 -11.20 5.51
C LEU A 47 -12.18 -12.69 5.70
N GLU A 48 -13.17 -13.54 5.38
CA GLU A 48 -13.04 -15.00 5.49
C GLU A 48 -11.86 -15.55 4.67
N LYS A 49 -11.74 -15.08 3.41
CA LYS A 49 -10.61 -15.47 2.53
C LYS A 49 -9.27 -15.01 3.09
N GLY A 50 -9.20 -13.78 3.60
CA GLY A 50 -7.99 -13.23 4.19
C GLY A 50 -7.57 -14.03 5.43
N LEU A 51 -8.48 -14.26 6.37
CA LEU A 51 -8.21 -15.04 7.58
C LEU A 51 -7.72 -16.46 7.25
N ALA A 52 -8.35 -17.10 6.25
CA ALA A 52 -7.91 -18.43 5.79
C ALA A 52 -6.49 -18.39 5.20
N ALA A 53 -6.15 -17.35 4.44
CA ALA A 53 -4.82 -17.17 3.87
C ALA A 53 -3.75 -16.94 4.96
N TYR A 54 -4.00 -16.06 5.93
CA TYR A 54 -3.10 -15.83 7.06
C TYR A 54 -2.89 -17.11 7.89
N LYS A 55 -3.97 -17.84 8.18
CA LYS A 55 -3.88 -19.13 8.88
C LYS A 55 -3.03 -20.13 8.11
N ALA A 56 -3.20 -20.23 6.79
CA ALA A 56 -2.40 -21.10 5.94
C ALA A 56 -0.91 -20.71 5.93
N ALA A 57 -0.61 -19.42 6.08
CA ALA A 57 0.76 -18.89 6.22
C ALA A 57 1.32 -19.01 7.66
N GLY A 58 0.55 -19.57 8.61
CA GLY A 58 0.96 -19.71 10.01
C GLY A 58 0.95 -18.39 10.79
N ILE A 59 0.18 -17.41 10.35
CA ILE A 59 0.11 -16.07 10.96
C ILE A 59 -1.24 -15.94 11.68
N ASP A 60 -1.17 -15.58 12.97
CA ASP A 60 -2.33 -15.17 13.74
C ASP A 60 -2.63 -13.70 13.47
N ALA A 61 -3.62 -13.45 12.61
CA ALA A 61 -3.98 -12.11 12.16
C ALA A 61 -5.42 -11.76 12.53
N HIS A 62 -5.64 -10.52 12.93
CA HIS A 62 -6.95 -9.97 13.27
C HIS A 62 -7.54 -9.24 12.05
N GLY A 63 -8.69 -9.68 11.58
CA GLY A 63 -9.35 -9.11 10.41
C GLY A 63 -10.56 -8.25 10.76
N TYR A 64 -10.75 -7.15 10.02
CA TYR A 64 -11.83 -6.20 10.24
C TYR A 64 -12.48 -5.77 8.93
N VAL A 65 -13.82 -5.68 8.92
CA VAL A 65 -14.57 -5.14 7.78
C VAL A 65 -14.86 -3.67 8.02
N ALA A 66 -14.38 -2.82 7.11
CA ALA A 66 -14.72 -1.40 7.06
C ALA A 66 -14.45 -0.86 5.64
N ASP A 67 -15.33 0.01 5.13
CA ASP A 67 -14.99 0.85 3.98
C ASP A 67 -14.11 2.01 4.47
N VAL A 68 -12.88 2.08 3.99
CA VAL A 68 -11.93 3.12 4.43
C VAL A 68 -12.37 4.53 4.05
N SER A 69 -13.26 4.69 3.08
CA SER A 69 -13.82 5.99 2.70
C SER A 69 -14.91 6.48 3.66
N ASP A 70 -15.39 5.63 4.57
CA ASP A 70 -16.33 5.96 5.64
C ASP A 70 -15.55 6.22 6.93
N GLU A 71 -15.54 7.48 7.38
CA GLU A 71 -14.80 7.91 8.57
C GLU A 71 -15.31 7.24 9.85
N ASP A 72 -16.63 7.06 10.00
CA ASP A 72 -17.21 6.44 11.20
C ASP A 72 -16.90 4.95 11.26
N ALA A 73 -16.94 4.26 10.13
CA ALA A 73 -16.52 2.86 10.02
C ALA A 73 -15.03 2.69 10.36
N VAL A 74 -14.17 3.59 9.90
CA VAL A 74 -12.72 3.59 10.23
C VAL A 74 -12.50 3.84 11.72
N ASN A 75 -13.15 4.84 12.31
CA ASN A 75 -13.02 5.14 13.73
C ASN A 75 -13.46 3.95 14.59
N THR A 76 -14.57 3.30 14.23
CA THR A 76 -15.08 2.09 14.91
C THR A 76 -14.07 0.95 14.81
N MET A 77 -13.51 0.71 13.63
CA MET A 77 -12.48 -0.31 13.39
C MET A 77 -11.23 -0.07 14.24
N VAL A 78 -10.69 1.15 14.24
CA VAL A 78 -9.46 1.48 14.99
C VAL A 78 -9.69 1.37 16.50
N ALA A 79 -10.86 1.80 17.00
CA ALA A 79 -11.23 1.63 18.41
C ALA A 79 -11.31 0.14 18.80
N LYS A 80 -11.86 -0.71 17.93
CA LYS A 80 -11.93 -2.16 18.14
C LYS A 80 -10.52 -2.80 18.14
N ILE A 81 -9.66 -2.44 17.20
CA ILE A 81 -8.25 -2.88 17.17
C ILE A 81 -7.55 -2.52 18.48
N LYS A 82 -7.70 -1.28 18.92
CA LYS A 82 -7.09 -0.80 20.17
C LYS A 82 -7.54 -1.60 21.39
N ALA A 83 -8.82 -1.98 21.46
CA ALA A 83 -9.36 -2.75 22.56
C ALA A 83 -8.95 -4.23 22.54
N GLU A 84 -8.82 -4.84 21.37
CA GLU A 84 -8.58 -6.28 21.19
C GLU A 84 -7.11 -6.64 21.10
N VAL A 85 -6.29 -5.77 20.48
CA VAL A 85 -4.88 -6.07 20.16
C VAL A 85 -3.94 -5.04 20.80
N GLY A 86 -4.27 -3.76 20.68
CA GLY A 86 -3.48 -2.64 21.18
C GLY A 86 -3.51 -1.43 20.24
N PRO A 87 -2.94 -0.30 20.65
CA PRO A 87 -2.85 0.88 19.80
C PRO A 87 -2.01 0.58 18.55
N VAL A 88 -2.42 1.12 17.39
CA VAL A 88 -1.72 0.92 16.13
C VAL A 88 -0.41 1.70 16.13
N ASP A 89 0.71 0.98 15.99
CA ASP A 89 2.06 1.54 15.89
C ASP A 89 2.47 1.79 14.43
N ILE A 90 1.99 0.94 13.53
CA ILE A 90 2.33 0.95 12.10
C ILE A 90 1.03 0.92 11.31
N LEU A 91 0.80 1.93 10.48
CA LEU A 91 -0.31 1.98 9.55
C LEU A 91 0.20 1.85 8.11
N VAL A 92 -0.32 0.87 7.37
CA VAL A 92 -0.09 0.76 5.92
C VAL A 92 -1.39 1.06 5.18
N ASN A 93 -1.50 2.24 4.59
CA ASN A 93 -2.61 2.63 3.74
C ASN A 93 -2.44 2.00 2.34
N ASN A 94 -2.92 0.77 2.20
CA ASN A 94 -2.82 -0.01 0.97
C ASN A 94 -4.17 -0.17 0.25
N ALA A 95 -5.29 -0.02 0.93
CA ALA A 95 -6.62 -0.14 0.33
C ALA A 95 -6.72 0.75 -0.92
N GLY A 96 -7.27 0.19 -1.98
CA GLY A 96 -7.37 0.91 -3.24
C GLY A 96 -8.18 0.16 -4.28
N LEU A 97 -8.64 0.88 -5.25
CA LEU A 97 -9.36 0.36 -6.42
C LEU A 97 -8.84 1.02 -7.70
N MET A 98 -9.07 0.37 -8.81
CA MET A 98 -8.68 0.90 -10.12
C MET A 98 -9.86 0.83 -11.09
N LYS A 99 -10.15 1.96 -11.70
CA LYS A 99 -11.07 2.06 -12.83
C LYS A 99 -10.25 2.41 -14.07
N ARG A 100 -10.31 1.56 -15.11
CA ARG A 100 -9.60 1.78 -16.39
C ARG A 100 -10.61 2.17 -17.44
N VAL A 101 -10.75 3.48 -17.66
CA VAL A 101 -11.70 4.06 -18.60
C VAL A 101 -11.08 5.31 -19.22
N PRO A 102 -11.23 5.55 -20.54
CA PRO A 102 -10.85 6.81 -21.16
C PRO A 102 -11.46 8.00 -20.39
N MET A 103 -10.70 9.09 -20.24
CA MET A 103 -11.14 10.22 -19.42
C MET A 103 -12.49 10.79 -19.88
N ILE A 104 -12.72 10.84 -21.18
CA ILE A 104 -13.98 11.36 -21.77
C ILE A 104 -15.22 10.48 -21.46
N GLU A 105 -15.00 9.20 -21.10
CA GLU A 105 -16.04 8.24 -20.75
C GLU A 105 -16.19 8.05 -19.24
N MET A 106 -15.24 8.57 -18.44
CA MET A 106 -15.23 8.38 -16.99
C MET A 106 -16.32 9.25 -16.35
N SER A 107 -17.23 8.64 -15.62
CA SER A 107 -18.22 9.38 -14.84
C SER A 107 -17.54 10.13 -13.68
N HIS A 108 -18.10 11.29 -13.29
CA HIS A 108 -17.65 12.01 -12.11
C HIS A 108 -17.73 11.14 -10.83
N ALA A 109 -18.78 10.32 -10.70
CA ALA A 109 -18.96 9.42 -9.57
C ALA A 109 -17.84 8.36 -9.50
N ASP A 110 -17.47 7.73 -10.62
CA ASP A 110 -16.35 6.79 -10.67
C ASP A 110 -15.01 7.46 -10.34
N PHE A 111 -14.81 8.68 -10.86
CA PHE A 111 -13.61 9.47 -10.56
C PHE A 111 -13.50 9.73 -9.05
N MET A 112 -14.57 10.26 -8.44
CA MET A 112 -14.60 10.57 -7.01
C MET A 112 -14.47 9.31 -6.16
N ARG A 113 -15.10 8.19 -6.54
CA ARG A 113 -14.96 6.94 -5.80
C ARG A 113 -13.50 6.47 -5.70
N VAL A 114 -12.70 6.66 -6.76
CA VAL A 114 -11.26 6.37 -6.72
C VAL A 114 -10.53 7.32 -5.76
N ILE A 115 -10.84 8.61 -5.82
CA ILE A 115 -10.26 9.62 -4.90
C ILE A 115 -10.62 9.30 -3.44
N ASP A 116 -11.91 9.03 -3.16
CA ASP A 116 -12.41 8.77 -1.81
C ASP A 116 -11.73 7.55 -1.17
N VAL A 117 -11.54 6.47 -1.93
CA VAL A 117 -10.88 5.28 -1.39
C VAL A 117 -9.39 5.51 -1.16
N HIS A 118 -8.68 6.08 -2.15
CA HIS A 118 -7.23 6.20 -2.05
C HIS A 118 -6.75 7.37 -1.18
N VAL A 119 -7.40 8.52 -1.28
CA VAL A 119 -7.00 9.74 -0.58
C VAL A 119 -7.81 9.90 0.69
N GLY A 120 -9.14 9.86 0.59
CA GLY A 120 -10.04 9.92 1.74
C GLY A 120 -9.78 8.79 2.72
N GLY A 121 -9.64 7.55 2.23
CA GLY A 121 -9.35 6.38 3.06
C GLY A 121 -8.02 6.49 3.80
N ALA A 122 -6.95 6.91 3.11
CA ALA A 122 -5.66 7.13 3.75
C ALA A 122 -5.71 8.27 4.79
N PHE A 123 -6.46 9.34 4.50
CA PHE A 123 -6.70 10.44 5.43
C PHE A 123 -7.46 9.94 6.67
N ASN A 124 -8.58 9.25 6.51
CA ASN A 124 -9.41 8.75 7.61
C ASN A 124 -8.62 7.80 8.52
N CYS A 125 -7.92 6.81 7.93
CA CYS A 125 -7.12 5.87 8.71
C CYS A 125 -5.97 6.55 9.44
N SER A 126 -5.26 7.48 8.78
CA SER A 126 -4.18 8.23 9.44
C SER A 126 -4.72 9.09 10.59
N LYS A 127 -5.82 9.82 10.37
CA LYS A 127 -6.48 10.63 11.39
C LYS A 127 -6.90 9.80 12.61
N ALA A 128 -7.40 8.58 12.39
CA ALA A 128 -7.87 7.71 13.47
C ALA A 128 -6.74 7.16 14.36
N VAL A 129 -5.54 6.92 13.81
CA VAL A 129 -4.40 6.36 14.58
C VAL A 129 -3.50 7.43 15.18
N LEU A 130 -3.46 8.64 14.61
CA LEU A 130 -2.58 9.73 15.03
C LEU A 130 -2.71 10.13 16.51
N PRO A 131 -3.89 10.19 17.16
CA PRO A 131 -3.99 10.54 18.58
C PRO A 131 -3.16 9.64 19.48
N ASP A 132 -3.18 8.33 19.26
CA ASP A 132 -2.39 7.38 20.05
C ASP A 132 -0.88 7.47 19.72
N MET A 133 -0.52 7.65 18.45
CA MET A 133 0.86 7.85 18.03
C MET A 133 1.45 9.15 18.62
N ILE A 134 0.68 10.24 18.65
CA ILE A 134 1.08 11.52 19.28
C ILE A 134 1.30 11.34 20.78
N ALA A 135 0.36 10.68 21.48
CA ALA A 135 0.47 10.44 22.92
C ALA A 135 1.69 9.57 23.26
N LYS A 136 1.99 8.57 22.43
CA LYS A 136 3.14 7.68 22.56
C LYS A 136 4.45 8.32 22.12
N ARG A 137 4.41 9.38 21.30
CA ARG A 137 5.54 9.99 20.58
C ARG A 137 6.30 8.99 19.72
N GLU A 138 5.55 8.13 19.05
CA GLU A 138 6.08 7.11 18.15
C GLU A 138 4.98 6.65 17.18
N GLY A 139 5.30 6.55 15.89
CA GLY A 139 4.39 6.02 14.89
C GLY A 139 5.01 5.95 13.49
N LYS A 140 4.58 4.96 12.71
CA LYS A 140 4.96 4.79 11.31
C LYS A 140 3.72 4.73 10.44
N ILE A 141 3.63 5.63 9.46
CA ILE A 141 2.56 5.64 8.45
C ILE A 141 3.19 5.40 7.08
N ILE A 142 2.72 4.38 6.38
CA ILE A 142 3.20 4.01 5.05
C ILE A 142 2.03 4.10 4.08
N ASN A 143 2.11 5.03 3.13
CA ASN A 143 1.11 5.16 2.08
C ASN A 143 1.56 4.38 0.84
N ILE A 144 0.75 3.43 0.36
CA ILE A 144 1.06 2.74 -0.89
C ILE A 144 0.74 3.67 -2.06
N CYS A 145 1.76 4.40 -2.46
CA CYS A 145 1.78 5.26 -3.63
C CYS A 145 1.80 4.44 -4.93
N SER A 146 2.43 4.94 -5.98
CA SER A 146 2.62 4.25 -7.25
C SER A 146 3.67 5.00 -8.07
N MET A 147 4.26 4.36 -9.06
CA MET A 147 4.94 5.09 -10.14
C MET A 147 4.01 6.13 -10.81
N MET A 148 2.68 5.92 -10.76
CA MET A 148 1.67 6.90 -11.20
C MET A 148 1.56 8.13 -10.30
N SER A 149 2.31 8.22 -9.21
CA SER A 149 2.50 9.47 -8.47
C SER A 149 3.44 10.44 -9.18
N GLU A 150 4.17 9.99 -10.20
CA GLU A 150 5.11 10.78 -11.02
C GLU A 150 4.72 10.79 -12.51
N LEU A 151 4.10 9.72 -13.00
CA LEU A 151 3.80 9.53 -14.41
C LEU A 151 2.29 9.47 -14.65
N GLY A 152 1.88 9.90 -15.84
CA GLY A 152 0.55 9.66 -16.38
C GLY A 152 0.53 8.47 -17.33
N ARG A 153 -0.63 7.83 -17.46
CA ARG A 153 -0.92 6.82 -18.46
C ARG A 153 -2.38 6.93 -18.90
N GLU A 154 -2.65 6.53 -20.11
CA GLU A 154 -4.00 6.42 -20.65
C GLU A 154 -4.93 5.60 -19.74
N THR A 155 -6.21 5.97 -19.72
CA THR A 155 -7.32 5.25 -19.05
C THR A 155 -7.27 5.18 -17.53
N VAL A 156 -6.30 5.83 -16.85
CA VAL A 156 -6.15 5.78 -15.39
C VAL A 156 -6.12 7.17 -14.75
N SER A 157 -6.82 8.15 -15.32
CA SER A 157 -6.81 9.54 -14.87
C SER A 157 -7.14 9.70 -13.37
N ALA A 158 -8.21 9.07 -12.89
CA ALA A 158 -8.59 9.10 -11.48
C ALA A 158 -7.52 8.47 -10.58
N TYR A 159 -6.96 7.33 -10.98
CA TYR A 159 -5.92 6.65 -10.22
C TYR A 159 -4.63 7.47 -10.13
N ALA A 160 -4.17 8.03 -11.26
CA ALA A 160 -2.98 8.88 -11.29
C ALA A 160 -3.17 10.15 -10.43
N ALA A 161 -4.34 10.80 -10.53
CA ALA A 161 -4.68 11.95 -9.68
C ALA A 161 -4.67 11.57 -8.19
N ALA A 162 -5.28 10.43 -7.82
CA ALA A 162 -5.29 9.92 -6.44
C ALA A 162 -3.87 9.63 -5.93
N LYS A 163 -3.02 8.99 -6.75
CA LYS A 163 -1.65 8.65 -6.33
C LYS A 163 -0.73 9.88 -6.26
N GLY A 164 -0.95 10.89 -7.10
CA GLY A 164 -0.32 12.20 -6.96
C GLY A 164 -0.74 12.92 -5.68
N ALA A 165 -2.04 12.92 -5.36
CA ALA A 165 -2.56 13.49 -4.13
C ALA A 165 -2.03 12.75 -2.89
N LEU A 166 -1.98 11.42 -2.92
CA LEU A 166 -1.45 10.60 -1.81
C LEU A 166 0.04 10.88 -1.55
N LYS A 167 0.84 11.12 -2.60
CA LYS A 167 2.23 11.58 -2.47
C LYS A 167 2.31 12.90 -1.69
N MET A 168 1.43 13.87 -1.97
CA MET A 168 1.43 15.14 -1.24
C MET A 168 0.88 15.00 0.17
N LEU A 169 -0.15 14.19 0.40
CA LEU A 169 -0.66 13.87 1.74
C LEU A 169 0.44 13.24 2.62
N THR A 170 1.27 12.35 2.06
CA THR A 170 2.43 11.76 2.74
C THR A 170 3.37 12.84 3.28
N LYS A 171 3.72 13.83 2.45
CA LYS A 171 4.60 14.93 2.84
C LYS A 171 3.95 15.84 3.89
N ASN A 172 2.65 16.07 3.78
CA ASN A 172 1.94 16.92 4.73
C ASN A 172 1.89 16.28 6.12
N ILE A 173 1.53 14.98 6.21
CA ILE A 173 1.53 14.24 7.48
C ILE A 173 2.96 14.25 8.10
N ALA A 174 3.98 13.98 7.30
CA ALA A 174 5.37 14.01 7.74
C ALA A 174 5.79 15.38 8.31
N SER A 175 5.36 16.47 7.68
CA SER A 175 5.65 17.83 8.11
C SER A 175 4.91 18.21 9.39
N GLU A 176 3.64 17.80 9.52
CA GLU A 176 2.76 18.21 10.60
C GLU A 176 3.02 17.44 11.89
N TYR A 177 3.39 16.15 11.78
CA TYR A 177 3.52 15.26 12.94
C TYR A 177 4.96 14.79 13.22
N GLY A 178 5.94 15.26 12.46
CA GLY A 178 7.34 14.88 12.64
C GLY A 178 7.91 15.23 14.03
N GLU A 179 7.45 16.31 14.65
CA GLU A 179 7.85 16.72 16.01
C GLU A 179 7.42 15.72 17.11
N TYR A 180 6.43 14.87 16.82
CA TYR A 180 5.97 13.79 17.69
C TYR A 180 6.69 12.47 17.44
N ASN A 181 7.80 12.48 16.70
CA ASN A 181 8.51 11.28 16.27
C ASN A 181 7.64 10.30 15.46
N ILE A 182 6.77 10.86 14.60
CA ILE A 182 5.94 10.11 13.67
C ILE A 182 6.51 10.29 12.26
N GLN A 183 6.85 9.18 11.60
CA GLN A 183 7.30 9.20 10.22
C GLN A 183 6.17 8.75 9.29
N CYS A 184 5.90 9.57 8.28
CA CYS A 184 4.99 9.24 7.19
C CYS A 184 5.76 9.18 5.89
N ASN A 185 5.80 8.00 5.27
CA ASN A 185 6.48 7.79 4.00
C ASN A 185 5.58 7.06 3.00
N GLY A 186 5.92 7.17 1.74
CA GLY A 186 5.28 6.41 0.67
C GLY A 186 6.14 5.24 0.20
N MET A 187 5.50 4.14 -0.15
CA MET A 187 6.08 3.09 -0.95
C MET A 187 5.43 3.12 -2.33
N GLY A 188 6.21 3.27 -3.39
CA GLY A 188 5.76 3.45 -4.77
C GLY A 188 6.03 2.22 -5.62
N PRO A 189 5.07 1.26 -5.74
CA PRO A 189 5.24 0.11 -6.62
C PRO A 189 5.30 0.52 -8.10
N GLY A 190 6.09 -0.23 -8.88
CA GLY A 190 5.94 -0.31 -10.31
C GLY A 190 4.75 -1.21 -10.71
N TYR A 191 4.92 -1.99 -11.77
CA TYR A 191 3.94 -2.99 -12.18
C TYR A 191 4.17 -4.30 -11.44
N ILE A 192 3.21 -4.68 -10.58
CA ILE A 192 3.30 -5.86 -9.71
C ILE A 192 2.35 -6.96 -10.21
N ALA A 193 2.84 -8.19 -10.22
CA ALA A 193 2.12 -9.39 -10.61
C ALA A 193 1.14 -9.82 -9.50
N THR A 194 -0.09 -9.34 -9.59
CA THR A 194 -1.19 -9.69 -8.68
C THR A 194 -2.35 -10.31 -9.45
N ALA A 195 -3.37 -10.81 -8.75
CA ALA A 195 -4.61 -11.26 -9.38
C ALA A 195 -5.29 -10.15 -10.19
N GLN A 196 -5.22 -8.89 -9.74
CA GLN A 196 -5.79 -7.73 -10.43
C GLN A 196 -5.09 -7.43 -11.77
N THR A 197 -3.83 -7.80 -11.91
CA THR A 197 -3.03 -7.60 -13.13
C THR A 197 -2.89 -8.86 -13.96
N ALA A 198 -3.41 -10.01 -13.52
CA ALA A 198 -3.33 -11.29 -14.23
C ALA A 198 -3.84 -11.20 -15.68
N PRO A 199 -5.00 -10.58 -15.97
CA PRO A 199 -5.50 -10.48 -17.35
C PRO A 199 -4.54 -9.75 -18.30
N LEU A 200 -3.66 -8.89 -17.78
CA LEU A 200 -2.68 -8.13 -18.59
C LEU A 200 -1.40 -8.93 -18.88
N ARG A 201 -1.31 -10.16 -18.37
CA ARG A 201 -0.16 -11.04 -18.46
C ARG A 201 -0.50 -12.43 -19.03
N GLU A 202 -1.76 -12.64 -19.42
CA GLU A 202 -2.22 -13.88 -20.00
C GLU A 202 -1.52 -14.17 -21.32
N ILE A 203 -1.15 -15.44 -21.52
CA ILE A 203 -0.65 -15.90 -22.83
C ILE A 203 -1.82 -15.90 -23.81
N GLN A 204 -1.61 -15.31 -24.98
CA GLN A 204 -2.62 -15.19 -26.02
C GLN A 204 -2.88 -16.55 -26.70
N PRO A 205 -4.02 -16.74 -27.39
CA PRO A 205 -4.34 -18.01 -28.06
C PRO A 205 -3.30 -18.49 -29.07
N ASP A 206 -2.50 -17.56 -29.65
CA ASP A 206 -1.42 -17.86 -30.58
C ASP A 206 -0.08 -18.22 -29.90
N GLY A 207 -0.09 -18.30 -28.56
CA GLY A 207 1.11 -18.57 -27.74
C GLY A 207 1.97 -17.34 -27.47
N SER A 208 1.62 -16.17 -27.97
CA SER A 208 2.36 -14.93 -27.71
C SER A 208 2.06 -14.37 -26.31
N ARG A 209 2.97 -13.54 -25.82
CA ARG A 209 2.73 -12.75 -24.58
C ARG A 209 1.73 -11.65 -24.85
N HIS A 210 0.93 -11.30 -23.84
CA HIS A 210 -0.01 -10.18 -23.92
C HIS A 210 0.75 -8.89 -24.33
N PRO A 211 0.23 -8.05 -25.26
CA PRO A 211 0.92 -6.84 -25.73
C PRO A 211 1.30 -5.89 -24.59
N PHE A 212 0.44 -5.77 -23.58
CA PHE A 212 0.71 -4.95 -22.40
C PHE A 212 1.86 -5.51 -21.55
N ASP A 213 1.97 -6.84 -21.43
CA ASP A 213 3.08 -7.51 -20.73
C ASP A 213 4.40 -7.24 -21.45
N GLN A 214 4.44 -7.36 -22.79
CA GLN A 214 5.59 -7.00 -23.60
C GLN A 214 5.99 -5.53 -23.43
N PHE A 215 5.01 -4.62 -23.46
CA PHE A 215 5.23 -3.19 -23.27
C PHE A 215 5.87 -2.91 -21.89
N ILE A 216 5.29 -3.45 -20.80
CA ILE A 216 5.78 -3.20 -19.43
C ILE A 216 7.18 -3.77 -19.25
N THR A 217 7.43 -5.01 -19.66
CA THR A 217 8.74 -5.61 -19.50
C THR A 217 9.84 -4.92 -20.35
N ALA A 218 9.47 -4.35 -21.49
CA ALA A 218 10.37 -3.54 -22.30
C ALA A 218 10.68 -2.18 -21.65
N LYS A 219 9.72 -1.60 -20.91
CA LYS A 219 9.87 -0.29 -20.24
C LYS A 219 10.51 -0.40 -18.85
N THR A 220 10.53 -1.56 -18.25
CA THR A 220 11.13 -1.80 -16.93
C THR A 220 12.57 -2.28 -17.10
N PRO A 221 13.61 -1.57 -16.62
CA PRO A 221 15.00 -1.99 -16.73
C PRO A 221 15.26 -3.41 -16.19
N ALA A 222 14.58 -3.79 -15.09
CA ALA A 222 14.66 -5.14 -14.53
C ALA A 222 14.13 -6.24 -15.49
N GLY A 223 13.42 -5.87 -16.57
CA GLY A 223 12.92 -6.79 -17.58
C GLY A 223 11.78 -7.71 -17.14
N ARG A 224 11.17 -7.45 -16.01
CA ARG A 224 10.10 -8.25 -15.42
C ARG A 224 9.05 -7.39 -14.70
N TRP A 225 7.91 -7.97 -14.44
CA TRP A 225 7.01 -7.48 -13.40
C TRP A 225 7.65 -7.68 -12.03
N GLY A 226 7.32 -6.80 -11.09
CA GLY A 226 7.62 -7.08 -9.69
C GLY A 226 6.66 -8.13 -9.14
N GLU A 227 7.07 -8.83 -8.11
CA GLU A 227 6.20 -9.72 -7.32
C GLU A 227 5.74 -8.97 -6.05
N PRO A 228 4.62 -9.36 -5.43
CA PRO A 228 4.19 -8.77 -4.17
C PRO A 228 5.30 -8.78 -3.10
N ASP A 229 6.15 -9.80 -3.10
CA ASP A 229 7.26 -9.94 -2.16
C ASP A 229 8.39 -8.91 -2.38
N ASP A 230 8.54 -8.36 -3.58
CA ASP A 230 9.46 -7.24 -3.83
C ASP A 230 9.09 -5.99 -3.00
N MET A 231 7.84 -5.91 -2.51
CA MET A 231 7.35 -4.79 -1.69
C MET A 231 7.64 -4.97 -0.20
N VAL A 232 7.96 -6.18 0.25
CA VAL A 232 8.12 -6.51 1.67
C VAL A 232 9.31 -5.76 2.29
N GLY A 233 10.50 -5.93 1.72
CA GLY A 233 11.72 -5.29 2.26
C GLY A 233 11.61 -3.77 2.41
N PRO A 234 11.20 -3.02 1.37
CA PRO A 234 10.95 -1.59 1.47
C PRO A 234 9.94 -1.21 2.57
N CYS A 235 8.83 -1.95 2.72
CA CYS A 235 7.84 -1.67 3.74
C CYS A 235 8.31 -1.99 5.15
N VAL A 236 9.04 -3.09 5.35
CA VAL A 236 9.65 -3.41 6.65
C VAL A 236 10.68 -2.34 7.04
N PHE A 237 11.50 -1.87 6.10
CA PHE A 237 12.41 -0.74 6.33
C PHE A 237 11.62 0.49 6.81
N LEU A 238 10.58 0.91 6.09
CA LEU A 238 9.80 2.10 6.42
C LEU A 238 8.99 1.94 7.72
N ALA A 239 8.67 0.71 8.13
CA ALA A 239 7.96 0.40 9.38
C ALA A 239 8.85 0.35 10.61
N SER A 240 10.15 0.26 10.44
CA SER A 240 11.12 -0.04 11.48
C SER A 240 11.93 1.17 11.93
N HIS A 241 12.68 1.02 13.02
CA HIS A 241 13.62 2.04 13.51
C HIS A 241 14.77 2.34 12.53
N ALA A 242 15.01 1.46 11.55
CA ALA A 242 16.00 1.71 10.50
C ALA A 242 15.65 2.94 9.63
N SER A 243 14.41 3.41 9.67
CA SER A 243 13.92 4.58 8.92
C SER A 243 13.56 5.80 9.78
N ASP A 244 14.01 5.89 11.03
CA ASP A 244 13.59 6.96 11.96
C ASP A 244 13.92 8.38 11.45
N PHE A 245 14.94 8.53 10.61
CA PHE A 245 15.29 9.81 10.01
C PHE A 245 14.82 9.96 8.55
N VAL A 246 14.02 8.99 8.03
CA VAL A 246 13.39 9.04 6.71
C VAL A 246 11.95 9.49 6.88
N ASN A 247 11.62 10.69 6.44
CA ASN A 247 10.28 11.24 6.60
C ASN A 247 9.85 12.05 5.36
N GLY A 248 8.61 11.88 4.92
CA GLY A 248 8.05 12.56 3.75
C GLY A 248 8.57 12.05 2.39
N GLN A 249 9.26 10.92 2.35
CA GLN A 249 9.86 10.36 1.13
C GLN A 249 8.93 9.34 0.47
N ILE A 250 9.09 9.18 -0.85
CA ILE A 250 8.47 8.09 -1.58
C ILE A 250 9.59 7.17 -2.06
N LEU A 251 9.63 5.97 -1.49
CA LEU A 251 10.56 4.91 -1.90
C LEU A 251 9.94 4.10 -3.04
N TYR A 252 10.47 4.28 -4.24
CA TYR A 252 9.98 3.55 -5.42
C TYR A 252 10.63 2.17 -5.52
N ALA A 253 9.78 1.13 -5.56
CA ALA A 253 10.16 -0.26 -5.82
C ALA A 253 9.53 -0.68 -7.16
N ASP A 254 10.13 -0.24 -8.27
CA ASP A 254 9.52 -0.23 -9.60
C ASP A 254 10.38 -0.90 -10.70
N GLY A 255 11.45 -1.59 -10.30
CA GLY A 255 12.38 -2.22 -11.24
C GLY A 255 13.15 -1.23 -12.12
N GLY A 256 13.15 0.06 -11.72
CA GLY A 256 13.86 1.14 -12.39
C GLY A 256 13.07 1.85 -13.50
N ILE A 257 11.75 1.62 -13.60
CA ILE A 257 10.94 2.24 -14.67
C ILE A 257 10.92 3.76 -14.61
N LEU A 258 11.00 4.35 -13.40
CA LEU A 258 11.08 5.82 -13.23
C LEU A 258 12.50 6.36 -13.45
N ALA A 259 13.51 5.50 -13.47
CA ALA A 259 14.90 5.91 -13.49
C ALA A 259 15.50 5.99 -14.92
N TYR A 260 14.72 5.62 -15.95
CA TYR A 260 15.33 5.50 -17.26
C TYR A 260 14.47 5.95 -18.44
N ILE A 261 15.11 6.49 -19.46
CA ILE A 261 14.47 7.07 -20.63
C ILE A 261 14.08 6.03 -21.71
N GLY A 262 14.66 4.84 -21.68
CA GLY A 262 14.44 3.79 -22.67
C GLY A 262 15.73 3.09 -23.08
N ARG A 263 15.62 1.95 -23.79
CA ARG A 263 16.76 1.24 -24.35
C ARG A 263 17.24 1.95 -25.61
N GLN A 264 18.56 2.08 -25.73
CA GLN A 264 19.18 2.53 -26.98
C GLN A 264 18.91 1.50 -28.06
N PRO A 265 18.53 1.91 -29.29
CA PRO A 265 18.49 1.02 -30.44
C PRO A 265 19.85 0.35 -30.67
N LYS A 266 19.84 -0.96 -30.97
CA LYS A 266 21.05 -1.70 -31.34
C LYS A 266 21.32 -1.54 -32.82
#